data_5def5ec3fcd5d01410f1cd66a155f89f
#
_entry.id   5def5ec3fcd5d01410f1cd66a155f89f
#
_cell.length_a   1.000
_cell.length_b   1.000
_cell.length_c   1.000
_cell.angle_alpha   90.00
_cell.angle_beta   90.00
_cell.angle_gamma   90.00
#
_symmetry.space_group_name_H-M   'P 1'
#
loop_
_entity.id
_entity.type
_entity.pdbx_description
1 polymer ?
#
loop_
_entity_poly.entity_id
_entity_poly.type
_entity_poly.pdbx_seq_one_letter_code
_entity_poly.pdbx_strand_id
1 'polypeptide(L)'
;MRSVGALLLTLFISQTAFAQSTPTSTEEAPATTDTAPATTGAVPSTTGTAPQPAQIAPLPKNQAPEHASTGWASLAKDTASDYATFPRRPSTWVILGIGVAGAFATQPADDYVEEHLVGNTGFEDFFSLGKWVGSVYVQMGSAVGLWAVGRYIVAPTAGEPRTNKYSEIGFDLMRAQFLSQGIVQGMKNIGQRDRPTGECCSFPSGHSASAFAAASVLERHLGYRASWPFLVGATYVGASRLVDNRHFLSDVVMGAAIGTASGWTVVGSRGRNRITMQPVPIKGGMMIALMRVPEPASLHKSTVHHRGFPGS
;
A
#
# COMPACT_ATOMS: atom_id res chain seq x y z
N MET A 1 21.14 15.56 -24.68
CA MET A 1 21.39 14.65 -23.54
C MET A 1 20.80 15.10 -22.18
N ARG A 2 20.27 16.34 -22.02
CA ARG A 2 19.70 16.84 -20.73
C ARG A 2 18.19 16.65 -20.55
N SER A 3 17.46 16.27 -21.58
CA SER A 3 15.99 16.28 -21.59
C SER A 3 15.32 14.94 -21.25
N VAL A 4 15.97 13.80 -21.47
CA VAL A 4 15.33 12.46 -21.28
C VAL A 4 15.27 12.06 -19.80
N GLY A 5 16.28 12.39 -19.01
CA GLY A 5 16.25 12.17 -17.56
C GLY A 5 15.20 13.02 -16.84
N ALA A 6 14.90 14.20 -17.39
CA ALA A 6 13.86 15.08 -16.85
C ALA A 6 12.44 14.56 -17.14
N LEU A 7 12.23 13.88 -18.27
CA LEU A 7 10.89 13.36 -18.64
C LEU A 7 10.47 12.17 -17.77
N LEU A 8 11.39 11.27 -17.44
CA LEU A 8 11.11 10.15 -16.54
C LEU A 8 10.86 10.60 -15.10
N LEU A 9 11.54 11.69 -14.67
CA LEU A 9 11.35 12.23 -13.34
C LEU A 9 10.07 13.05 -13.22
N THR A 10 9.64 13.76 -14.27
CA THR A 10 8.43 14.60 -14.26
C THR A 10 7.15 13.79 -14.21
N LEU A 11 7.10 12.63 -14.84
CA LEU A 11 5.91 11.75 -14.81
C LEU A 11 5.63 11.18 -13.40
N PHE A 12 6.65 11.03 -12.55
CA PHE A 12 6.51 10.53 -11.18
C PHE A 12 6.34 11.65 -10.13
N ILE A 13 6.85 12.86 -10.39
CA ILE A 13 6.75 13.99 -9.45
C ILE A 13 5.36 14.63 -9.46
N SER A 14 4.61 14.53 -10.56
CA SER A 14 3.23 15.05 -10.64
C SER A 14 2.23 14.37 -9.69
N GLN A 15 2.56 13.22 -9.11
CA GLN A 15 1.70 12.54 -8.13
C GLN A 15 1.94 13.00 -6.67
N THR A 16 2.99 13.79 -6.40
CA THR A 16 3.32 14.19 -5.02
C THR A 16 2.98 15.63 -4.66
N ALA A 17 2.50 16.44 -5.60
CA ALA A 17 2.29 17.88 -5.39
C ALA A 17 0.91 18.28 -4.83
N PHE A 18 0.02 17.32 -4.47
CA PHE A 18 -1.35 17.65 -4.06
C PHE A 18 -1.64 17.49 -2.56
N ALA A 19 -0.66 17.56 -1.70
CA ALA A 19 -0.88 17.44 -0.26
C ALA A 19 -0.11 18.47 0.56
N GLN A 20 -0.23 19.77 0.26
CA GLN A 20 0.09 20.82 1.23
C GLN A 20 -0.62 22.14 0.84
N SER A 21 -1.81 22.34 1.37
CA SER A 21 -2.33 23.67 1.63
C SER A 21 -3.18 23.61 2.90
N THR A 22 -2.58 23.95 4.02
CA THR A 22 -3.28 24.36 5.23
C THR A 22 -3.64 25.83 5.12
N PRO A 23 -4.87 26.24 5.27
CA PRO A 23 -5.19 27.64 5.47
C PRO A 23 -4.98 27.99 6.94
N THR A 24 -4.04 28.89 7.20
CA THR A 24 -3.94 29.66 8.41
C THR A 24 -5.04 30.72 8.35
N SER A 25 -6.03 30.65 9.23
CA SER A 25 -6.94 31.76 9.50
C SER A 25 -6.68 32.24 10.91
N THR A 26 -5.98 33.36 10.99
CA THR A 26 -5.98 34.27 12.14
C THR A 26 -7.23 35.13 11.98
N GLU A 27 -8.13 35.08 12.92
CA GLU A 27 -9.15 36.12 13.08
C GLU A 27 -9.28 36.48 14.54
N GLU A 28 -9.02 37.77 14.74
CA GLU A 28 -8.97 38.58 15.92
C GLU A 28 -10.39 38.86 16.41
N ALA A 29 -10.65 38.77 17.71
CA ALA A 29 -11.91 39.12 18.36
C ALA A 29 -11.97 40.64 18.68
N PRO A 30 -13.11 41.27 18.55
CA PRO A 30 -13.38 42.47 19.32
C PRO A 30 -14.33 42.19 20.49
N ALA A 31 -13.94 42.72 21.65
CA ALA A 31 -14.75 42.83 22.85
C ALA A 31 -15.84 43.87 22.71
N THR A 32 -17.05 43.55 23.14
CA THR A 32 -17.99 44.57 23.60
C THR A 32 -18.74 44.10 24.83
N THR A 33 -18.59 44.90 25.87
CA THR A 33 -19.39 44.99 27.08
C THR A 33 -20.83 45.39 26.78
N ASP A 34 -21.82 44.73 27.41
CA ASP A 34 -22.93 45.48 28.01
C ASP A 34 -23.74 44.68 29.05
N THR A 35 -24.05 45.33 30.04
CA THR A 35 -24.75 45.39 31.30
C THR A 35 -26.09 44.61 31.40
N ALA A 36 -26.31 44.00 32.58
CA ALA A 36 -27.53 43.34 33.06
C ALA A 36 -28.75 44.26 33.15
N PRO A 37 -29.97 43.72 33.33
CA PRO A 37 -30.50 43.75 34.70
C PRO A 37 -31.19 42.45 35.21
N ALA A 38 -31.22 42.36 36.50
CA ALA A 38 -31.83 41.33 37.33
C ALA A 38 -33.36 41.28 37.24
N THR A 39 -33.92 40.05 37.21
CA THR A 39 -35.32 39.83 37.57
C THR A 39 -35.43 38.62 38.49
N THR A 40 -35.91 38.91 39.68
CA THR A 40 -36.21 37.98 40.76
C THR A 40 -37.42 37.12 40.39
N GLY A 41 -37.28 35.80 40.40
CA GLY A 41 -38.39 34.86 40.26
C GLY A 41 -38.17 33.63 41.15
N ALA A 42 -39.10 33.41 42.06
CA ALA A 42 -39.07 32.39 43.10
C ALA A 42 -38.96 30.94 42.55
N VAL A 43 -38.13 30.16 43.24
CA VAL A 43 -37.89 28.72 42.97
C VAL A 43 -38.86 27.87 43.80
N PRO A 44 -39.55 26.88 43.22
CA PRO A 44 -40.10 25.78 43.99
C PRO A 44 -39.05 24.68 44.14
N SER A 45 -38.72 24.36 45.38
CA SER A 45 -37.83 23.24 45.76
C SER A 45 -38.47 21.89 45.41
N THR A 46 -38.00 21.26 44.35
CA THR A 46 -38.20 19.82 44.14
C THR A 46 -36.92 19.10 44.51
N THR A 47 -37.01 18.33 45.60
CA THR A 47 -36.00 17.34 46.01
C THR A 47 -35.88 16.26 44.93
N GLY A 48 -35.07 16.52 43.93
CA GLY A 48 -34.66 15.55 42.93
C GLY A 48 -33.32 14.94 43.34
N THR A 49 -33.30 13.64 43.64
CA THR A 49 -32.11 12.84 43.85
C THR A 49 -31.11 13.12 42.69
N ALA A 50 -29.93 13.62 43.05
CA ALA A 50 -28.86 13.86 42.06
C ALA A 50 -28.57 12.59 41.26
N PRO A 51 -28.49 12.65 39.92
CA PRO A 51 -28.08 11.50 39.16
C PRO A 51 -26.64 11.15 39.54
N GLN A 52 -26.47 9.92 40.00
CA GLN A 52 -25.15 9.35 40.25
C GLN A 52 -24.30 9.52 39.02
N PRO A 53 -23.06 10.04 39.07
CA PRO A 53 -22.22 10.15 37.90
C PRO A 53 -22.07 8.75 37.28
N ALA A 54 -22.47 8.61 36.03
CA ALA A 54 -22.29 7.39 35.28
C ALA A 54 -20.83 6.99 35.44
N GLN A 55 -20.57 5.85 36.10
CA GLN A 55 -19.26 5.23 36.11
C GLN A 55 -18.91 4.94 34.67
N ILE A 56 -18.07 5.78 34.07
CA ILE A 56 -17.45 5.52 32.78
C ILE A 56 -16.64 4.23 32.98
N ALA A 57 -17.17 3.13 32.48
CA ALA A 57 -16.44 1.87 32.45
C ALA A 57 -15.05 2.18 31.86
N PRO A 58 -13.95 1.69 32.48
CA PRO A 58 -12.62 1.92 31.93
C PRO A 58 -12.65 1.44 30.48
N LEU A 59 -12.28 2.32 29.55
CA LEU A 59 -12.10 1.98 28.13
C LEU A 59 -11.30 0.68 28.08
N PRO A 60 -11.76 -0.34 27.33
CA PRO A 60 -11.02 -1.58 27.20
C PRO A 60 -9.59 -1.22 26.80
N LYS A 61 -8.62 -1.60 27.64
CA LYS A 61 -7.20 -1.45 27.36
C LYS A 61 -7.02 -1.94 25.94
N ASN A 62 -6.54 -1.07 25.06
CA ASN A 62 -6.21 -1.31 23.68
C ASN A 62 -5.63 -2.73 23.57
N GLN A 63 -6.47 -3.71 23.25
CA GLN A 63 -5.98 -5.04 22.94
C GLN A 63 -5.17 -4.83 21.68
N ALA A 64 -3.86 -4.99 21.80
CA ALA A 64 -2.99 -4.99 20.64
C ALA A 64 -3.63 -5.92 19.59
N PRO A 65 -3.74 -5.53 18.32
CA PRO A 65 -4.37 -6.36 17.31
C PRO A 65 -3.71 -7.72 17.37
N GLU A 66 -4.55 -8.78 17.44
CA GLU A 66 -4.10 -10.16 17.47
C GLU A 66 -3.07 -10.34 16.36
N HIS A 67 -1.82 -10.58 16.73
CA HIS A 67 -0.71 -10.69 15.77
C HIS A 67 -1.04 -11.79 14.78
N ALA A 68 -1.22 -11.40 13.53
CA ALA A 68 -1.58 -12.33 12.48
C ALA A 68 -0.53 -13.45 12.42
N SER A 69 -0.99 -14.70 12.33
CA SER A 69 -0.06 -15.82 12.24
C SER A 69 0.78 -15.73 10.96
N THR A 70 2.10 -15.83 11.05
CA THR A 70 3.05 -15.77 9.93
C THR A 70 3.62 -17.15 9.59
N GLY A 71 2.85 -18.22 9.78
CA GLY A 71 3.24 -19.59 9.45
C GLY A 71 3.03 -19.94 7.96
N TRP A 72 3.63 -21.06 7.51
CA TRP A 72 3.51 -21.52 6.12
C TRP A 72 2.07 -21.83 5.68
N ALA A 73 1.26 -22.43 6.56
CA ALA A 73 -0.15 -22.66 6.27
C ALA A 73 -0.93 -21.34 6.11
N SER A 74 -0.59 -20.33 6.94
CA SER A 74 -1.16 -18.99 6.81
C SER A 74 -0.71 -18.32 5.51
N LEU A 75 0.54 -18.53 5.08
CA LEU A 75 1.05 -18.00 3.83
C LEU A 75 0.21 -18.47 2.65
N ALA A 76 -0.04 -19.78 2.56
CA ALA A 76 -0.86 -20.34 1.48
C ALA A 76 -2.30 -19.83 1.52
N LYS A 77 -2.93 -19.87 2.70
CA LYS A 77 -4.32 -19.40 2.90
C LYS A 77 -4.47 -17.91 2.58
N ASP A 78 -3.58 -17.09 3.12
CA ASP A 78 -3.67 -15.64 2.97
C ASP A 78 -3.35 -15.21 1.54
N THR A 79 -2.38 -15.87 0.88
CA THR A 79 -2.11 -15.64 -0.55
C THR A 79 -3.32 -15.99 -1.41
N ALA A 80 -3.98 -17.13 -1.16
CA ALA A 80 -5.21 -17.47 -1.87
C ALA A 80 -6.33 -16.44 -1.63
N SER A 81 -6.46 -15.95 -0.39
CA SER A 81 -7.37 -14.86 -0.05
C SER A 81 -7.02 -13.55 -0.77
N ASP A 82 -5.74 -13.25 -0.96
CA ASP A 82 -5.30 -12.06 -1.69
C ASP A 82 -5.72 -12.11 -3.16
N TYR A 83 -5.55 -13.26 -3.83
CA TYR A 83 -6.05 -13.44 -5.19
C TYR A 83 -7.57 -13.25 -5.29
N ALA A 84 -8.33 -13.75 -4.32
CA ALA A 84 -9.78 -13.56 -4.27
C ALA A 84 -10.18 -12.10 -3.95
N THR A 85 -9.37 -11.39 -3.18
CA THR A 85 -9.62 -10.01 -2.73
C THR A 85 -9.18 -8.98 -3.76
N PHE A 86 -8.13 -9.27 -4.52
CA PHE A 86 -7.54 -8.38 -5.51
C PHE A 86 -8.58 -7.75 -6.46
N PRO A 87 -9.43 -8.53 -7.16
CA PRO A 87 -10.43 -7.96 -8.06
C PRO A 87 -11.62 -7.30 -7.35
N ARG A 88 -11.79 -7.53 -6.04
CA ARG A 88 -12.91 -6.97 -5.28
C ARG A 88 -12.63 -5.59 -4.71
N ARG A 89 -11.39 -5.12 -4.79
CA ARG A 89 -11.00 -3.81 -4.25
C ARG A 89 -11.14 -2.71 -5.29
N PRO A 90 -11.88 -1.62 -5.01
CA PRO A 90 -11.95 -0.48 -5.91
C PRO A 90 -10.58 0.15 -6.20
N SER A 91 -9.69 0.20 -5.20
CA SER A 91 -8.32 0.71 -5.37
C SER A 91 -7.50 -0.08 -6.39
N THR A 92 -7.72 -1.38 -6.51
CA THR A 92 -7.05 -2.20 -7.52
C THR A 92 -7.41 -1.71 -8.93
N TRP A 93 -8.68 -1.52 -9.21
CA TRP A 93 -9.14 -1.05 -10.52
C TRP A 93 -8.71 0.36 -10.86
N VAL A 94 -8.65 1.24 -9.83
CA VAL A 94 -8.12 2.61 -10.02
C VAL A 94 -6.64 2.55 -10.39
N ILE A 95 -5.83 1.80 -9.65
CA ILE A 95 -4.38 1.67 -9.91
C ILE A 95 -4.14 1.01 -11.27
N LEU A 96 -4.84 -0.08 -11.57
CA LEU A 96 -4.71 -0.75 -12.86
C LEU A 96 -5.21 0.12 -14.01
N GLY A 97 -6.29 0.87 -13.83
CA GLY A 97 -6.78 1.84 -14.81
C GLY A 97 -5.76 2.93 -15.12
N ILE A 98 -5.11 3.48 -14.08
CA ILE A 98 -3.98 4.41 -14.25
C ILE A 98 -2.82 3.73 -14.97
N GLY A 99 -2.51 2.47 -14.61
CA GLY A 99 -1.47 1.69 -15.26
C GLY A 99 -1.73 1.44 -16.74
N VAL A 100 -2.94 1.06 -17.09
CA VAL A 100 -3.37 0.86 -18.49
C VAL A 100 -3.30 2.19 -19.25
N ALA A 101 -3.89 3.25 -18.72
CA ALA A 101 -3.84 4.57 -19.35
C ALA A 101 -2.39 5.06 -19.51
N GLY A 102 -1.55 4.86 -18.50
CA GLY A 102 -0.13 5.18 -18.54
C GLY A 102 0.64 4.37 -19.58
N ALA A 103 0.37 3.05 -19.67
CA ALA A 103 0.99 2.20 -20.67
C ALA A 103 0.61 2.62 -22.09
N PHE A 104 -0.66 2.94 -22.35
CA PHE A 104 -1.09 3.47 -23.65
C PHE A 104 -0.49 4.84 -23.94
N ALA A 105 -0.41 5.72 -22.97
CA ALA A 105 0.18 7.05 -23.15
C ALA A 105 1.70 7.00 -23.41
N THR A 106 2.39 5.99 -22.91
CA THR A 106 3.83 5.82 -23.08
C THR A 106 4.19 4.95 -24.29
N GLN A 107 3.25 4.19 -24.83
CA GLN A 107 3.48 3.32 -26.00
C GLN A 107 4.09 4.05 -27.21
N PRO A 108 3.67 5.26 -27.60
CA PRO A 108 4.29 6.00 -28.70
C PRO A 108 5.76 6.38 -28.45
N ALA A 109 6.21 6.33 -27.19
CA ALA A 109 7.59 6.62 -26.81
C ALA A 109 8.45 5.35 -26.67
N ASP A 110 7.88 4.15 -26.86
CA ASP A 110 8.59 2.87 -26.70
C ASP A 110 9.83 2.81 -27.60
N ASP A 111 9.67 3.06 -28.90
CA ASP A 111 10.75 3.02 -29.88
C ASP A 111 11.81 4.13 -29.63
N TYR A 112 11.36 5.34 -29.28
CA TYR A 112 12.28 6.43 -28.96
C TYR A 112 13.15 6.11 -27.73
N VAL A 113 12.54 5.50 -26.70
CA VAL A 113 13.26 5.11 -25.47
C VAL A 113 14.26 4.01 -25.76
N GLU A 114 13.88 3.02 -26.58
CA GLU A 114 14.78 1.95 -27.02
C GLU A 114 16.00 2.53 -27.75
N GLU A 115 15.78 3.35 -28.78
CA GLU A 115 16.85 3.95 -29.59
C GLU A 115 17.85 4.77 -28.78
N HIS A 116 17.40 5.46 -27.72
CA HIS A 116 18.24 6.39 -26.95
C HIS A 116 18.88 5.79 -25.70
N LEU A 117 18.37 4.68 -25.17
CA LEU A 117 18.89 4.08 -23.95
C LEU A 117 19.76 2.84 -24.21
N VAL A 118 19.43 2.06 -25.25
CA VAL A 118 20.13 0.81 -25.55
C VAL A 118 21.50 1.11 -26.17
N GLY A 119 22.52 0.35 -25.78
CA GLY A 119 23.89 0.50 -26.28
C GLY A 119 24.68 1.68 -25.68
N ASN A 120 24.10 2.40 -24.71
CA ASN A 120 24.83 3.43 -23.98
C ASN A 120 25.56 2.80 -22.80
N THR A 121 26.87 2.63 -22.91
CA THR A 121 27.71 1.95 -21.90
C THR A 121 27.62 2.59 -20.53
N GLY A 122 27.51 3.93 -20.45
CA GLY A 122 27.35 4.62 -19.17
C GLY A 122 26.02 4.33 -18.48
N PHE A 123 24.94 4.11 -19.25
CA PHE A 123 23.67 3.67 -18.69
C PHE A 123 23.70 2.18 -18.33
N GLU A 124 24.31 1.34 -19.14
CA GLU A 124 24.48 -0.09 -18.87
C GLU A 124 25.22 -0.32 -17.56
N ASP A 125 26.34 0.36 -17.35
CA ASP A 125 27.13 0.29 -16.10
C ASP A 125 26.31 0.76 -14.91
N PHE A 126 25.67 1.94 -15.02
CA PHE A 126 24.87 2.52 -13.93
C PHE A 126 23.68 1.63 -13.55
N PHE A 127 22.98 1.04 -14.53
CA PHE A 127 21.78 0.23 -14.28
C PHE A 127 22.06 -1.27 -14.14
N SER A 128 23.32 -1.71 -14.15
CA SER A 128 23.75 -3.12 -14.11
C SER A 128 23.21 -3.92 -12.94
N LEU A 129 23.02 -3.28 -11.77
CA LEU A 129 22.47 -3.93 -10.57
C LEU A 129 20.96 -4.16 -10.65
N GLY A 130 20.25 -3.43 -11.51
CA GLY A 130 18.79 -3.47 -11.56
C GLY A 130 18.22 -4.85 -11.90
N LYS A 131 18.91 -5.61 -12.75
CA LYS A 131 18.53 -6.99 -13.13
C LYS A 131 18.57 -7.95 -11.93
N TRP A 132 19.50 -7.73 -11.01
CA TRP A 132 19.63 -8.56 -9.80
C TRP A 132 18.63 -8.14 -8.74
N VAL A 133 18.60 -6.84 -8.41
CA VAL A 133 17.73 -6.29 -7.36
C VAL A 133 16.26 -6.49 -7.71
N GLY A 134 15.87 -6.33 -8.98
CA GLY A 134 14.50 -6.53 -9.45
C GLY A 134 14.11 -7.99 -9.69
N SER A 135 15.05 -8.92 -9.59
CA SER A 135 14.76 -10.35 -9.77
C SER A 135 13.81 -10.86 -8.68
N VAL A 136 12.76 -11.59 -9.09
CA VAL A 136 11.82 -12.21 -8.15
C VAL A 136 12.51 -13.14 -7.16
N TYR A 137 13.60 -13.79 -7.57
CA TYR A 137 14.35 -14.68 -6.69
C TYR A 137 15.07 -13.92 -5.57
N VAL A 138 15.67 -12.78 -5.89
CA VAL A 138 16.34 -11.91 -4.91
C VAL A 138 15.30 -11.26 -3.99
N GLN A 139 14.21 -10.76 -4.54
CA GLN A 139 13.10 -10.18 -3.78
C GLN A 139 12.46 -11.20 -2.84
N MET A 140 12.18 -12.41 -3.32
CA MET A 140 11.62 -13.51 -2.51
C MET A 140 12.62 -13.97 -1.45
N GLY A 141 13.90 -14.15 -1.81
CA GLY A 141 14.96 -14.50 -0.86
C GLY A 141 15.10 -13.47 0.26
N SER A 142 15.05 -12.18 -0.08
CA SER A 142 15.08 -11.09 0.91
C SER A 142 13.84 -11.10 1.81
N ALA A 143 12.66 -11.38 1.26
CA ALA A 143 11.41 -11.48 2.01
C ALA A 143 11.45 -12.66 3.00
N VAL A 144 11.89 -13.84 2.56
CA VAL A 144 12.08 -15.03 3.40
C VAL A 144 13.13 -14.77 4.47
N GLY A 145 14.25 -14.14 4.10
CA GLY A 145 15.32 -13.79 5.04
C GLY A 145 14.81 -12.85 6.14
N LEU A 146 14.09 -11.79 5.78
CA LEU A 146 13.52 -10.85 6.75
C LEU A 146 12.48 -11.52 7.65
N TRP A 147 11.63 -12.38 7.08
CA TRP A 147 10.67 -13.18 7.83
C TRP A 147 11.38 -14.11 8.83
N ALA A 148 12.43 -14.81 8.39
CA ALA A 148 13.18 -15.75 9.24
C ALA A 148 13.93 -15.02 10.36
N VAL A 149 14.56 -13.89 10.07
CA VAL A 149 15.20 -13.04 11.09
C VAL A 149 14.18 -12.60 12.13
N GLY A 150 13.01 -12.10 11.70
CA GLY A 150 11.95 -11.71 12.61
C GLY A 150 11.44 -12.86 13.46
N ARG A 151 11.30 -14.06 12.89
CA ARG A 151 10.68 -15.21 13.55
C ARG A 151 11.63 -15.99 14.46
N TYR A 152 12.93 -16.07 14.12
CA TYR A 152 13.88 -16.96 14.79
C TYR A 152 15.02 -16.24 15.50
N ILE A 153 15.39 -15.02 15.06
CA ILE A 153 16.53 -14.27 15.59
C ILE A 153 16.08 -13.17 16.54
N VAL A 154 15.04 -12.41 16.16
CA VAL A 154 14.49 -11.36 17.04
C VAL A 154 13.71 -12.05 18.15
N ALA A 155 14.28 -12.05 19.36
CA ALA A 155 13.66 -12.70 20.50
C ALA A 155 12.29 -12.11 20.79
N PRO A 156 11.23 -12.93 20.94
CA PRO A 156 9.95 -12.44 21.41
C PRO A 156 10.08 -11.95 22.84
N THR A 157 9.42 -10.84 23.17
CA THR A 157 9.24 -10.43 24.56
C THR A 157 8.49 -11.52 25.31
N ALA A 158 8.83 -11.76 26.55
CA ALA A 158 8.22 -12.83 27.35
C ALA A 158 6.69 -12.69 27.37
N GLY A 159 5.98 -13.72 26.86
CA GLY A 159 4.52 -13.74 26.73
C GLY A 159 3.97 -13.23 25.40
N GLU A 160 4.81 -12.77 24.48
CA GLU A 160 4.37 -12.37 23.13
C GLU A 160 4.50 -13.51 22.10
N PRO A 161 3.63 -13.56 21.09
CA PRO A 161 3.75 -14.51 19.99
C PRO A 161 5.03 -14.25 19.18
N ARG A 162 5.57 -15.29 18.54
CA ARG A 162 6.76 -15.19 17.66
C ARG A 162 6.58 -14.31 16.42
N THR A 163 5.48 -13.57 16.33
CA THR A 163 5.16 -12.64 15.26
C THR A 163 5.54 -11.24 15.70
N ASN A 164 6.41 -10.60 14.95
CA ASN A 164 6.84 -9.23 15.16
C ASN A 164 6.88 -8.46 13.85
N LYS A 165 7.16 -7.15 13.91
CA LYS A 165 7.18 -6.27 12.74
C LYS A 165 8.02 -6.81 11.57
N TYR A 166 9.17 -7.42 11.85
CA TYR A 166 10.07 -7.94 10.80
C TYR A 166 9.50 -9.18 10.12
N SER A 167 8.96 -10.13 10.93
CA SER A 167 8.31 -11.32 10.38
C SER A 167 7.03 -10.98 9.61
N GLU A 168 6.28 -9.96 10.04
CA GLU A 168 5.10 -9.49 9.32
C GLU A 168 5.47 -8.85 7.98
N ILE A 169 6.45 -7.96 7.95
CA ILE A 169 6.93 -7.34 6.70
C ILE A 169 7.41 -8.42 5.73
N GLY A 170 8.27 -9.33 6.18
CA GLY A 170 8.77 -10.42 5.34
C GLY A 170 7.65 -11.30 4.80
N PHE A 171 6.68 -11.62 5.63
CA PHE A 171 5.51 -12.41 5.26
C PHE A 171 4.63 -11.71 4.20
N ASP A 172 4.37 -10.43 4.37
CA ASP A 172 3.58 -9.66 3.41
C ASP A 172 4.35 -9.39 2.11
N LEU A 173 5.69 -9.26 2.17
CA LEU A 173 6.53 -9.21 0.97
C LEU A 173 6.41 -10.52 0.16
N MET A 174 6.49 -11.71 0.80
CA MET A 174 6.30 -12.99 0.11
C MET A 174 4.93 -13.06 -0.58
N ARG A 175 3.85 -12.69 0.11
CA ARG A 175 2.50 -12.69 -0.44
C ARG A 175 2.38 -11.75 -1.64
N ALA A 176 2.94 -10.54 -1.53
CA ALA A 176 2.91 -9.56 -2.62
C ALA A 176 3.69 -10.04 -3.85
N GLN A 177 4.82 -10.75 -3.65
CA GLN A 177 5.54 -11.37 -4.74
C GLN A 177 4.71 -12.47 -5.43
N PHE A 178 4.11 -13.38 -4.67
CA PHE A 178 3.24 -14.41 -5.25
C PHE A 178 2.08 -13.81 -6.04
N LEU A 179 1.39 -12.82 -5.46
CA LEU A 179 0.25 -12.17 -6.10
C LEU A 179 0.67 -11.45 -7.39
N SER A 180 1.69 -10.60 -7.33
CA SER A 180 2.12 -9.80 -8.47
C SER A 180 2.67 -10.67 -9.60
N GLN A 181 3.50 -11.67 -9.28
CA GLN A 181 4.08 -12.54 -10.29
C GLN A 181 3.05 -13.49 -10.90
N GLY A 182 2.09 -13.97 -10.13
CA GLY A 182 0.99 -14.77 -10.66
C GLY A 182 0.15 -13.99 -11.68
N ILE A 183 -0.17 -12.73 -11.39
CA ILE A 183 -0.90 -11.85 -12.31
C ILE A 183 -0.04 -11.57 -13.57
N VAL A 184 1.22 -11.20 -13.37
CA VAL A 184 2.17 -10.96 -14.50
C VAL A 184 2.27 -12.18 -15.39
N GLN A 185 2.46 -13.37 -14.81
CA GLN A 185 2.60 -14.60 -15.61
C GLN A 185 1.29 -14.94 -16.34
N GLY A 186 0.15 -14.75 -15.72
CA GLY A 186 -1.15 -14.89 -16.37
C GLY A 186 -1.28 -13.95 -17.59
N MET A 187 -0.93 -12.68 -17.43
CA MET A 187 -0.98 -11.70 -18.52
C MET A 187 0.02 -12.00 -19.65
N LYS A 188 1.22 -12.47 -19.30
CA LYS A 188 2.22 -12.89 -20.31
C LYS A 188 1.74 -14.05 -21.17
N ASN A 189 1.09 -15.03 -20.56
CA ASN A 189 0.54 -16.19 -21.27
C ASN A 189 -0.60 -15.82 -22.22
N ILE A 190 -1.34 -14.74 -21.92
CA ILE A 190 -2.45 -14.26 -22.76
C ILE A 190 -1.95 -13.29 -23.83
N GLY A 191 -1.12 -12.31 -23.43
CA GLY A 191 -0.75 -11.18 -24.30
C GLY A 191 0.35 -11.47 -25.30
N GLN A 192 1.27 -12.38 -24.99
CA GLN A 192 2.37 -12.88 -25.83
C GLN A 192 3.09 -11.80 -26.69
N ARG A 193 3.19 -10.55 -26.16
CA ARG A 193 3.89 -9.46 -26.83
C ARG A 193 5.38 -9.76 -26.95
N ASP A 194 5.95 -9.61 -28.11
CA ASP A 194 7.39 -9.77 -28.32
C ASP A 194 8.16 -8.64 -27.60
N ARG A 195 9.36 -8.97 -27.16
CA ARG A 195 10.33 -8.04 -26.59
C ARG A 195 11.01 -7.24 -27.68
N PRO A 196 11.65 -6.11 -27.34
CA PRO A 196 12.54 -5.43 -28.31
C PRO A 196 13.58 -6.38 -28.94
N THR A 197 14.06 -7.37 -28.19
CA THR A 197 15.01 -8.39 -28.66
C THR A 197 14.38 -9.50 -29.52
N GLY A 198 13.08 -9.47 -29.78
CA GLY A 198 12.35 -10.50 -30.55
C GLY A 198 11.94 -11.75 -29.72
N GLU A 199 12.36 -11.87 -28.46
CA GLU A 199 11.93 -12.98 -27.58
C GLU A 199 10.49 -12.77 -27.10
N CYS A 200 9.74 -13.86 -26.88
CA CYS A 200 8.38 -13.76 -26.38
C CYS A 200 8.26 -13.14 -24.98
N CYS A 201 7.10 -12.59 -24.78
CA CYS A 201 6.43 -12.36 -23.52
C CYS A 201 6.98 -11.16 -22.74
N SER A 202 7.04 -9.99 -23.45
CA SER A 202 7.46 -8.71 -22.88
C SER A 202 6.46 -8.17 -21.85
N PHE A 203 5.18 -8.10 -22.21
CA PHE A 203 4.16 -7.41 -21.43
C PHE A 203 3.48 -8.32 -20.40
N PRO A 204 3.34 -7.82 -19.17
CA PRO A 204 3.99 -6.69 -18.53
C PRO A 204 5.36 -7.04 -17.93
N SER A 205 6.15 -6.03 -17.48
CA SER A 205 7.46 -6.25 -16.87
C SER A 205 7.37 -6.90 -15.48
N GLY A 206 7.88 -8.14 -15.35
CA GLY A 206 7.90 -8.87 -14.09
C GLY A 206 8.87 -8.27 -13.06
N HIS A 207 10.03 -7.75 -13.48
CA HIS A 207 10.99 -7.08 -12.60
C HIS A 207 10.41 -5.80 -12.01
N SER A 208 9.75 -5.00 -12.84
CA SER A 208 9.04 -3.80 -12.39
C SER A 208 7.94 -4.15 -11.40
N ALA A 209 7.10 -5.15 -11.72
CA ALA A 209 6.04 -5.59 -10.82
C ALA A 209 6.58 -6.08 -9.47
N SER A 210 7.67 -6.86 -9.47
CA SER A 210 8.33 -7.35 -8.25
C SER A 210 8.83 -6.20 -7.37
N ALA A 211 9.57 -5.26 -7.96
CA ALA A 211 10.16 -4.14 -7.23
C ALA A 211 9.09 -3.18 -6.66
N PHE A 212 8.07 -2.85 -7.45
CA PHE A 212 6.97 -1.99 -7.00
C PHE A 212 6.06 -2.68 -5.99
N ALA A 213 5.88 -4.00 -6.06
CA ALA A 213 5.17 -4.75 -5.02
C ALA A 213 5.89 -4.65 -3.67
N ALA A 214 7.21 -4.87 -3.66
CA ALA A 214 8.01 -4.74 -2.46
C ALA A 214 8.01 -3.31 -1.91
N ALA A 215 8.24 -2.30 -2.75
CA ALA A 215 8.22 -0.90 -2.35
C ALA A 215 6.86 -0.49 -1.74
N SER A 216 5.76 -0.99 -2.32
CA SER A 216 4.40 -0.69 -1.84
C SER A 216 4.08 -1.38 -0.51
N VAL A 217 4.56 -2.60 -0.27
CA VAL A 217 4.47 -3.26 1.04
C VAL A 217 5.24 -2.46 2.08
N LEU A 218 6.48 -2.06 1.77
CA LEU A 218 7.31 -1.28 2.68
C LEU A 218 6.71 0.09 2.97
N GLU A 219 6.12 0.75 1.97
CA GLU A 219 5.40 2.01 2.16
C GLU A 219 4.26 1.86 3.17
N ARG A 220 3.51 0.80 3.07
CA ARG A 220 2.38 0.53 3.98
C ARG A 220 2.80 0.22 5.41
N HIS A 221 3.93 -0.46 5.60
CA HIS A 221 4.45 -0.81 6.92
C HIS A 221 5.26 0.31 7.59
N LEU A 222 6.05 1.04 6.80
CA LEU A 222 7.01 2.03 7.31
C LEU A 222 6.50 3.47 7.19
N GLY A 223 5.52 3.69 6.31
CA GLY A 223 5.05 5.02 5.92
C GLY A 223 5.95 5.65 4.85
N TYR A 224 5.38 6.63 4.12
CA TYR A 224 6.01 7.25 2.95
C TYR A 224 7.41 7.83 3.25
N ARG A 225 7.58 8.49 4.40
CA ARG A 225 8.87 9.15 4.75
C ARG A 225 10.04 8.18 4.88
N ALA A 226 9.79 6.92 5.27
CA ALA A 226 10.83 5.92 5.43
C ALA A 226 10.96 5.01 4.19
N SER A 227 9.94 4.96 3.34
CA SER A 227 9.86 4.03 2.22
C SER A 227 10.19 4.66 0.86
N TRP A 228 10.28 5.99 0.74
CA TRP A 228 10.60 6.64 -0.53
C TRP A 228 11.88 6.10 -1.22
N PRO A 229 12.96 5.70 -0.49
CA PRO A 229 14.14 5.14 -1.16
C PRO A 229 13.83 3.83 -1.90
N PHE A 230 12.90 3.03 -1.38
CA PHE A 230 12.47 1.78 -2.04
C PHE A 230 11.65 2.05 -3.30
N LEU A 231 10.87 3.15 -3.33
CA LEU A 231 10.18 3.59 -4.54
C LEU A 231 11.17 4.06 -5.61
N VAL A 232 12.21 4.80 -5.22
CA VAL A 232 13.31 5.18 -6.12
C VAL A 232 14.03 3.93 -6.63
N GLY A 233 14.31 2.96 -5.74
CA GLY A 233 14.90 1.67 -6.13
C GLY A 233 14.02 0.89 -7.11
N ALA A 234 12.70 0.88 -6.92
CA ALA A 234 11.77 0.25 -7.85
C ALA A 234 11.77 0.94 -9.23
N THR A 235 11.84 2.27 -9.25
CA THR A 235 11.98 3.04 -10.50
C THR A 235 13.31 2.74 -11.20
N TYR A 236 14.41 2.67 -10.43
CA TYR A 236 15.72 2.25 -10.94
C TYR A 236 15.67 0.86 -11.58
N VAL A 237 14.99 -0.11 -10.94
CA VAL A 237 14.77 -1.44 -11.51
C VAL A 237 13.98 -1.35 -12.82
N GLY A 238 12.91 -0.56 -12.86
CA GLY A 238 12.14 -0.34 -14.08
C GLY A 238 12.99 0.22 -15.21
N ALA A 239 13.80 1.26 -14.93
CA ALA A 239 14.72 1.85 -15.90
C ALA A 239 15.78 0.87 -16.39
N SER A 240 16.31 0.00 -15.53
CA SER A 240 17.27 -1.03 -15.93
C SER A 240 16.71 -1.98 -16.99
N ARG A 241 15.38 -2.23 -16.98
CA ARG A 241 14.76 -3.12 -17.97
C ARG A 241 14.71 -2.51 -19.37
N LEU A 242 14.64 -1.17 -19.43
CA LEU A 242 14.71 -0.43 -20.69
C LEU A 242 16.13 -0.45 -21.26
N VAL A 243 17.11 -0.15 -20.41
CA VAL A 243 18.54 -0.17 -20.80
C VAL A 243 19.00 -1.56 -21.22
N ASP A 244 18.55 -2.61 -20.52
CA ASP A 244 18.87 -4.01 -20.88
C ASP A 244 18.11 -4.51 -22.13
N ASN A 245 17.33 -3.68 -22.80
CA ASN A 245 16.50 -4.00 -23.97
C ASN A 245 15.56 -5.21 -23.77
N ARG A 246 15.05 -5.37 -22.53
CA ARG A 246 14.19 -6.51 -22.18
C ARG A 246 12.71 -6.19 -22.16
N HIS A 247 12.36 -4.92 -22.07
CA HIS A 247 10.99 -4.43 -21.96
C HIS A 247 10.85 -3.04 -22.58
N PHE A 248 9.69 -2.78 -23.14
CA PHE A 248 9.26 -1.43 -23.52
C PHE A 248 8.88 -0.60 -22.32
N LEU A 249 8.84 0.72 -22.47
CA LEU A 249 8.42 1.64 -21.40
C LEU A 249 7.00 1.34 -20.93
N SER A 250 6.09 1.06 -21.87
CA SER A 250 4.71 0.68 -21.58
C SER A 250 4.61 -0.59 -20.73
N ASP A 251 5.50 -1.59 -20.93
CA ASP A 251 5.56 -2.81 -20.13
C ASP A 251 5.97 -2.53 -18.68
N VAL A 252 6.94 -1.61 -18.51
CA VAL A 252 7.46 -1.19 -17.19
C VAL A 252 6.37 -0.45 -16.40
N VAL A 253 5.64 0.46 -17.05
CA VAL A 253 4.55 1.22 -16.42
C VAL A 253 3.43 0.29 -15.96
N MET A 254 3.01 -0.66 -16.81
CA MET A 254 1.98 -1.62 -16.41
C MET A 254 2.47 -2.56 -15.31
N GLY A 255 3.73 -3.01 -15.37
CA GLY A 255 4.35 -3.78 -14.29
C GLY A 255 4.34 -3.05 -12.96
N ALA A 256 4.69 -1.76 -12.95
CA ALA A 256 4.66 -0.92 -11.76
C ALA A 256 3.24 -0.83 -11.16
N ALA A 257 2.22 -0.67 -11.99
CA ALA A 257 0.82 -0.62 -11.54
C ALA A 257 0.37 -1.96 -10.91
N ILE A 258 0.70 -3.10 -11.54
CA ILE A 258 0.39 -4.43 -11.00
C ILE A 258 1.08 -4.64 -9.66
N GLY A 259 2.37 -4.31 -9.57
CA GLY A 259 3.14 -4.41 -8.32
C GLY A 259 2.52 -3.58 -7.21
N THR A 260 2.22 -2.32 -7.49
CA THR A 260 1.60 -1.39 -6.52
C THR A 260 0.24 -1.91 -6.05
N ALA A 261 -0.63 -2.33 -6.98
CA ALA A 261 -1.94 -2.88 -6.64
C ALA A 261 -1.83 -4.15 -5.78
N SER A 262 -0.84 -5.00 -6.07
CA SER A 262 -0.57 -6.22 -5.30
C SER A 262 -0.11 -5.92 -3.88
N GLY A 263 0.88 -5.04 -3.70
CA GLY A 263 1.35 -4.63 -2.38
C GLY A 263 0.24 -3.97 -1.55
N TRP A 264 -0.57 -3.10 -2.15
CA TRP A 264 -1.72 -2.50 -1.47
C TRP A 264 -2.83 -3.50 -1.14
N THR A 265 -3.01 -4.54 -1.95
CA THR A 265 -3.98 -5.60 -1.65
C THR A 265 -3.55 -6.39 -0.42
N VAL A 266 -2.31 -6.83 -0.39
CA VAL A 266 -1.76 -7.66 0.69
C VAL A 266 -1.80 -6.94 2.04
N VAL A 267 -1.23 -5.74 2.12
CA VAL A 267 -1.15 -5.00 3.40
C VAL A 267 -2.48 -4.36 3.77
N GLY A 268 -3.30 -3.99 2.80
CA GLY A 268 -4.62 -3.42 3.07
C GLY A 268 -5.59 -4.37 3.77
N SER A 269 -5.32 -5.68 3.79
CA SER A 269 -6.07 -6.65 4.60
C SER A 269 -5.64 -6.66 6.07
N ARG A 270 -4.43 -6.14 6.40
CA ARG A 270 -3.84 -6.14 7.74
C ARG A 270 -3.47 -4.76 8.28
N GLY A 271 -3.28 -3.75 7.43
CA GLY A 271 -2.65 -2.48 7.81
C GLY A 271 -3.54 -1.55 8.63
N ARG A 272 -2.93 -0.90 9.64
CA ARG A 272 -3.54 0.14 10.49
C ARG A 272 -3.97 1.39 9.73
N ASN A 273 -3.38 1.67 8.59
CA ASN A 273 -3.67 2.86 7.77
C ASN A 273 -4.23 2.42 6.43
N ARG A 274 -5.52 2.12 6.39
CA ARG A 274 -6.22 1.82 5.14
C ARG A 274 -6.51 3.12 4.41
N ILE A 275 -5.64 3.49 3.48
CA ILE A 275 -6.01 4.46 2.46
C ILE A 275 -6.61 3.67 1.30
N THR A 276 -7.83 3.96 0.93
CA THR A 276 -8.48 3.43 -0.27
C THR A 276 -8.62 4.53 -1.30
N MET A 277 -8.36 4.19 -2.54
CA MET A 277 -8.74 5.02 -3.69
C MET A 277 -10.13 4.59 -4.14
N GLN A 278 -11.05 5.53 -4.22
CA GLN A 278 -12.39 5.26 -4.73
C GLN A 278 -12.76 6.27 -5.81
N PRO A 279 -13.31 5.80 -6.94
CA PRO A 279 -13.91 6.70 -7.91
C PRO A 279 -15.21 7.27 -7.31
N VAL A 280 -15.30 8.57 -7.24
CA VAL A 280 -16.48 9.30 -6.77
C VAL A 280 -17.06 10.09 -7.95
N PRO A 281 -18.29 9.81 -8.38
CA PRO A 281 -18.92 10.61 -9.43
C PRO A 281 -19.16 12.03 -8.93
N ILE A 282 -18.76 13.00 -9.73
CA ILE A 282 -19.02 14.42 -9.50
C ILE A 282 -19.78 15.01 -10.69
N LYS A 283 -20.42 16.15 -10.49
CA LYS A 283 -21.16 16.82 -11.58
C LYS A 283 -20.16 17.21 -12.68
N GLY A 284 -20.26 16.55 -13.83
CA GLY A 284 -19.36 16.78 -14.98
C GLY A 284 -18.16 15.85 -15.11
N GLY A 285 -18.04 14.80 -14.27
CA GLY A 285 -16.91 13.85 -14.37
C GLY A 285 -16.80 12.87 -13.23
N MET A 286 -15.60 12.36 -13.03
CA MET A 286 -15.25 11.43 -11.96
C MET A 286 -14.03 11.93 -11.21
N MET A 287 -14.07 11.92 -9.89
CA MET A 287 -12.95 12.27 -9.02
C MET A 287 -12.44 11.00 -8.34
N ILE A 288 -11.13 10.91 -8.15
CA ILE A 288 -10.52 9.85 -7.34
C ILE A 288 -10.37 10.39 -5.91
N ALA A 289 -11.15 9.84 -4.98
CA ALA A 289 -11.04 10.18 -3.57
C ALA A 289 -10.07 9.25 -2.85
N LEU A 290 -9.12 9.84 -2.12
CA LEU A 290 -8.27 9.13 -1.18
C LEU A 290 -8.94 9.17 0.19
N MET A 291 -9.46 8.04 0.64
CA MET A 291 -10.16 7.95 1.91
C MET A 291 -9.38 7.08 2.89
N ARG A 292 -9.21 7.58 4.12
CA ARG A 292 -8.72 6.76 5.22
C ARG A 292 -9.92 5.98 5.78
N VAL A 293 -9.91 4.67 5.60
CA VAL A 293 -10.95 3.80 6.18
C VAL A 293 -10.54 3.47 7.61
N PRO A 294 -11.35 3.84 8.62
CA PRO A 294 -11.14 3.36 9.98
C PRO A 294 -11.23 1.83 10.00
N GLU A 295 -10.40 1.19 10.82
CA GLU A 295 -10.52 -0.25 11.04
C GLU A 295 -11.92 -0.55 11.58
N PRO A 296 -12.69 -1.49 10.96
CA PRO A 296 -13.94 -1.91 11.54
C PRO A 296 -13.62 -2.47 12.92
N ALA A 297 -14.26 -1.93 13.96
CA ALA A 297 -14.22 -2.51 15.28
C ALA A 297 -14.54 -4.00 15.12
N SER A 298 -13.60 -4.87 15.44
CA SER A 298 -13.80 -6.30 15.37
C SER A 298 -15.05 -6.62 16.19
N LEU A 299 -16.11 -7.04 15.52
CA LEU A 299 -17.26 -7.63 16.15
C LEU A 299 -16.76 -8.89 16.88
N HIS A 300 -16.40 -8.69 18.12
CA HIS A 300 -16.08 -9.77 19.05
C HIS A 300 -17.33 -10.66 19.12
N LYS A 301 -17.31 -11.80 18.41
CA LYS A 301 -18.25 -12.87 18.68
C LYS A 301 -17.95 -13.32 20.11
N SER A 302 -18.65 -12.73 21.06
CA SER A 302 -18.75 -13.20 22.42
C SER A 302 -19.37 -14.62 22.34
N THR A 303 -18.51 -15.63 22.35
CA THR A 303 -18.94 -17.01 22.57
C THR A 303 -19.24 -17.07 24.06
N VAL A 304 -20.51 -16.84 24.38
CA VAL A 304 -21.03 -17.10 25.72
C VAL A 304 -20.91 -18.60 25.96
N HIS A 305 -19.86 -19.01 26.67
CA HIS A 305 -19.77 -20.30 27.28
C HIS A 305 -20.85 -20.37 28.36
N HIS A 306 -21.99 -20.99 28.05
CA HIS A 306 -22.88 -21.50 29.05
C HIS A 306 -22.12 -22.54 29.88
N ARG A 307 -21.59 -22.13 31.02
CA ARG A 307 -21.25 -23.07 32.10
C ARG A 307 -22.57 -23.59 32.62
N GLY A 308 -22.88 -24.87 32.30
CA GLY A 308 -23.93 -25.62 32.94
C GLY A 308 -23.63 -25.67 34.44
N PHE A 309 -24.63 -25.30 35.23
CA PHE A 309 -24.64 -25.51 36.66
C PHE A 309 -24.67 -27.01 36.92
N PRO A 310 -23.88 -27.58 37.84
CA PRO A 310 -24.12 -28.93 38.32
C PRO A 310 -25.34 -28.87 39.22
N GLY A 311 -26.42 -29.54 38.81
CA GLY A 311 -27.58 -29.81 39.62
C GLY A 311 -27.27 -30.82 40.73
N SER A 312 -27.78 -30.52 41.88
CA SER A 312 -27.82 -31.27 43.12
C SER A 312 -28.19 -32.75 42.96
#